data_4ca9605d5565e56fe39f9d2f40656b9a
#
_entry.id   4ca9605d5565e56fe39f9d2f40656b9a
#
_cell.length_a   1.000
_cell.length_b   1.000
_cell.length_c   1.000
_cell.angle_alpha   90.00
_cell.angle_beta   90.00
_cell.angle_gamma   90.00
#
_symmetry.space_group_name_H-M   'P 1'
#
loop_
_entity.id
_entity.type
_entity.pdbx_description
1 polymer ?
#
loop_
_entity_poly.entity_id
_entity_poly.type
_entity_poly.pdbx_seq_one_letter_code
_entity_poly.pdbx_strand_id
1 'polypeptide(L)'
;MKDSYPSISLARFCRLLGITRQAFYQHYWNLEDISTEEQLIVNEVKGLRQLHPVLGGRKLYCLLQPFFLEHQIKIGRDALFDLLAANGLLVRKRRRKIFTTNSKHWFKKYPNLIKTWYPQGPEQLWVADITYVPTADRFLYLSLITDAYSHRIMGYHIAENLEAVHTTQALKMALMHRSHASSLIHHSDRGLQYCSTDYVNLLKENNIEISMTENGDPLENPIAERINGIIKNEYLDHYKLKNQTQAMELLSSVVDRYNYQRPHYSINLQTPELVHVNKLRVNKRWGKNQIPNIVNQYQD
;
A
#
# COMPACT_ATOMS: atom_id res chain seq x y z
N MET A 1 2.40 -24.80 36.82
CA MET A 1 1.79 -25.92 37.59
C MET A 1 2.77 -26.58 38.58
N LYS A 2 4.02 -26.97 38.17
CA LYS A 2 5.03 -27.50 39.10
C LYS A 2 5.41 -26.49 40.19
N ASP A 3 5.55 -25.22 39.81
CA ASP A 3 5.94 -24.12 40.71
C ASP A 3 4.89 -23.81 41.78
N SER A 4 3.61 -24.19 41.52
CA SER A 4 2.52 -24.07 42.48
C SER A 4 2.56 -25.15 43.59
N TYR A 5 3.41 -26.19 43.43
CA TYR A 5 3.56 -27.31 44.36
C TYR A 5 5.03 -27.67 44.59
N PRO A 6 5.84 -26.81 45.22
CA PRO A 6 7.28 -26.98 45.33
C PRO A 6 7.68 -28.23 46.16
N SER A 7 6.82 -28.67 47.05
CA SER A 7 7.04 -29.85 47.92
C SER A 7 6.94 -31.20 47.22
N ILE A 8 6.36 -31.24 45.99
CA ILE A 8 6.21 -32.49 45.23
C ILE A 8 7.43 -32.69 44.32
N SER A 9 8.09 -33.84 44.45
CA SER A 9 9.20 -34.14 43.51
C SER A 9 8.70 -34.26 42.06
N LEU A 10 9.54 -33.84 41.08
CA LEU A 10 9.18 -33.90 39.66
C LEU A 10 8.79 -35.33 39.22
N ALA A 11 9.47 -36.35 39.73
CA ALA A 11 9.15 -37.73 39.44
C ALA A 11 7.74 -38.14 39.91
N ARG A 12 7.33 -37.68 41.10
CA ARG A 12 5.98 -37.92 41.64
C ARG A 12 4.92 -37.13 40.85
N PHE A 13 5.27 -35.88 40.47
CA PHE A 13 4.38 -35.02 39.68
C PHE A 13 4.10 -35.62 38.27
N CYS A 14 5.16 -36.07 37.56
CA CYS A 14 5.03 -36.73 36.27
C CYS A 14 4.21 -38.02 36.36
N ARG A 15 4.39 -38.81 37.41
CA ARG A 15 3.63 -40.04 37.65
C ARG A 15 2.11 -39.76 37.86
N LEU A 16 1.80 -38.71 38.61
CA LEU A 16 0.39 -38.28 38.83
C LEU A 16 -0.27 -37.82 37.54
N LEU A 17 0.48 -37.21 36.62
CA LEU A 17 -0.03 -36.75 35.33
C LEU A 17 0.00 -37.82 34.22
N GLY A 18 0.55 -39.05 34.54
CA GLY A 18 0.67 -40.11 33.54
C GLY A 18 1.68 -39.84 32.41
N ILE A 19 2.68 -38.96 32.65
CA ILE A 19 3.72 -38.58 31.69
C ILE A 19 5.10 -38.99 32.18
N THR A 20 6.05 -39.16 31.24
CA THR A 20 7.45 -39.37 31.58
C THR A 20 8.13 -38.05 31.94
N ARG A 21 9.22 -38.13 32.72
CA ARG A 21 10.08 -36.94 32.98
C ARG A 21 10.65 -36.36 31.69
N GLN A 22 10.99 -37.22 30.72
CA GLN A 22 11.49 -36.81 29.43
C GLN A 22 10.42 -36.02 28.64
N ALA A 23 9.18 -36.49 28.62
CA ALA A 23 8.07 -35.79 27.99
C ALA A 23 7.80 -34.42 28.66
N PHE A 24 7.95 -34.35 30.02
CA PHE A 24 7.82 -33.08 30.74
C PHE A 24 8.90 -32.07 30.32
N TYR A 25 10.19 -32.49 30.29
CA TYR A 25 11.28 -31.60 29.87
C TYR A 25 11.17 -31.23 28.39
N GLN A 26 10.81 -32.17 27.53
CA GLN A 26 10.60 -31.91 26.11
C GLN A 26 9.48 -30.87 25.90
N HIS A 27 8.39 -30.98 26.65
CA HIS A 27 7.31 -29.97 26.60
C HIS A 27 7.80 -28.61 27.10
N TYR A 28 8.61 -28.55 28.14
CA TYR A 28 9.16 -27.31 28.71
C TYR A 28 10.13 -26.65 27.72
N TRP A 29 11.04 -27.38 27.12
CA TRP A 29 11.96 -26.89 26.09
C TRP A 29 11.20 -26.42 24.83
N ASN A 30 10.21 -27.17 24.38
CA ASN A 30 9.37 -26.72 23.25
C ASN A 30 8.63 -25.41 23.56
N LEU A 31 8.20 -25.17 24.82
CA LEU A 31 7.59 -23.91 25.22
C LEU A 31 8.59 -22.73 25.22
N GLU A 32 9.84 -22.97 25.66
CA GLU A 32 10.91 -21.97 25.61
C GLU A 32 11.27 -21.66 24.14
N ASP A 33 11.41 -22.65 23.29
CA ASP A 33 11.68 -22.48 21.85
C ASP A 33 10.57 -21.71 21.16
N ILE A 34 9.30 -22.06 21.39
CA ILE A 34 8.13 -21.34 20.85
C ILE A 34 8.15 -19.88 21.31
N SER A 35 8.41 -19.61 22.58
CA SER A 35 8.50 -18.25 23.11
C SER A 35 9.63 -17.44 22.46
N THR A 36 10.76 -18.06 22.15
CA THR A 36 11.89 -17.44 21.47
C THR A 36 11.55 -17.12 20.00
N GLU A 37 10.96 -18.06 19.28
CA GLU A 37 10.51 -17.84 17.90
C GLU A 37 9.46 -16.71 17.82
N GLU A 38 8.46 -16.69 18.72
CA GLU A 38 7.46 -15.65 18.81
C GLU A 38 8.08 -14.27 19.05
N GLN A 39 9.08 -14.20 19.94
CA GLN A 39 9.79 -12.96 20.23
C GLN A 39 10.60 -12.46 19.02
N LEU A 40 11.23 -13.36 18.25
CA LEU A 40 11.93 -13.03 17.00
C LEU A 40 10.96 -12.46 15.98
N ILE A 41 9.80 -13.11 15.79
CA ILE A 41 8.75 -12.63 14.88
C ILE A 41 8.25 -11.25 15.30
N VAL A 42 7.97 -11.05 16.58
CA VAL A 42 7.49 -9.75 17.11
C VAL A 42 8.51 -8.65 16.88
N ASN A 43 9.80 -8.93 17.07
CA ASN A 43 10.87 -7.96 16.84
C ASN A 43 10.99 -7.60 15.35
N GLU A 44 10.92 -8.58 14.45
CA GLU A 44 10.94 -8.35 13.00
C GLU A 44 9.71 -7.54 12.55
N VAL A 45 8.52 -7.86 13.07
CA VAL A 45 7.29 -7.07 12.83
C VAL A 45 7.46 -5.63 13.30
N LYS A 46 8.06 -5.38 14.45
CA LYS A 46 8.35 -4.02 14.93
C LYS A 46 9.30 -3.27 14.00
N GLY A 47 10.33 -3.95 13.48
CA GLY A 47 11.22 -3.40 12.46
C GLY A 47 10.48 -3.00 11.19
N LEU A 48 9.66 -3.90 10.63
CA LEU A 48 8.83 -3.63 9.47
C LEU A 48 7.83 -2.48 9.71
N ARG A 49 7.33 -2.31 10.95
CA ARG A 49 6.44 -1.21 11.34
C ARG A 49 7.11 0.16 11.34
N GLN A 50 8.42 0.24 11.49
CA GLN A 50 9.15 1.52 11.34
C GLN A 50 9.13 1.99 9.88
N LEU A 51 9.15 1.05 8.93
CA LEU A 51 9.10 1.35 7.49
C LEU A 51 7.65 1.48 6.98
N HIS A 52 6.74 0.66 7.50
CA HIS A 52 5.33 0.54 7.08
C HIS A 52 4.40 0.61 8.30
N PRO A 53 4.12 1.80 8.87
CA PRO A 53 3.47 1.95 10.19
C PRO A 53 2.14 1.21 10.38
N VAL A 54 1.30 1.16 9.35
CA VAL A 54 -0.03 0.51 9.41
C VAL A 54 -0.27 -0.53 8.32
N LEU A 55 0.78 -1.26 7.94
CA LEU A 55 0.64 -2.36 6.99
C LEU A 55 -0.21 -3.49 7.61
N GLY A 56 -1.28 -3.92 6.94
CA GLY A 56 -2.20 -4.97 7.44
C GLY A 56 -1.54 -6.35 7.54
N GLY A 57 -1.99 -7.20 8.50
CA GLY A 57 -1.39 -8.49 8.85
C GLY A 57 -1.13 -9.44 7.68
N ARG A 58 -2.04 -9.51 6.68
CA ARG A 58 -1.79 -10.35 5.49
C ARG A 58 -0.60 -9.91 4.65
N LYS A 59 -0.37 -8.60 4.53
CA LYS A 59 0.80 -8.08 3.81
C LYS A 59 2.06 -8.24 4.64
N LEU A 60 1.97 -8.09 5.96
CA LEU A 60 3.07 -8.45 6.87
C LEU A 60 3.45 -9.91 6.72
N TYR A 61 2.48 -10.83 6.69
CA TYR A 61 2.74 -12.25 6.47
C TYR A 61 3.51 -12.50 5.15
N CYS A 62 3.16 -11.77 4.08
CA CYS A 62 3.89 -11.84 2.82
C CYS A 62 5.34 -11.34 2.95
N LEU A 63 5.55 -10.20 3.62
CA LEU A 63 6.90 -9.63 3.81
C LEU A 63 7.78 -10.47 4.76
N LEU A 64 7.18 -11.21 5.69
CA LEU A 64 7.88 -12.07 6.61
C LEU A 64 8.31 -13.43 6.02
N GLN A 65 7.84 -13.79 4.81
CA GLN A 65 8.19 -15.10 4.24
C GLN A 65 9.70 -15.34 4.10
N PRO A 66 10.53 -14.39 3.63
CA PRO A 66 11.98 -14.58 3.58
C PRO A 66 12.58 -14.82 4.98
N PHE A 67 12.15 -14.05 5.98
CA PHE A 67 12.57 -14.19 7.37
C PHE A 67 12.19 -15.57 7.94
N PHE A 68 10.98 -16.05 7.69
CA PHE A 68 10.53 -17.38 8.12
C PHE A 68 11.36 -18.49 7.49
N LEU A 69 11.72 -18.36 6.20
CA LEU A 69 12.58 -19.31 5.52
C LEU A 69 14.01 -19.33 6.07
N GLU A 70 14.60 -18.15 6.29
CA GLU A 70 15.96 -18.00 6.83
C GLU A 70 16.09 -18.62 8.22
N HIS A 71 15.12 -18.37 9.09
CA HIS A 71 15.12 -18.86 10.48
C HIS A 71 14.40 -20.20 10.66
N GLN A 72 13.97 -20.88 9.57
CA GLN A 72 13.23 -22.15 9.58
C GLN A 72 11.96 -22.13 10.45
N ILE A 73 11.35 -20.96 10.61
CA ILE A 73 10.13 -20.75 11.40
C ILE A 73 8.91 -21.22 10.59
N LYS A 74 8.08 -22.07 11.18
CA LYS A 74 6.87 -22.60 10.58
C LYS A 74 5.63 -22.04 11.28
N ILE A 75 5.19 -20.87 10.85
CA ILE A 75 3.99 -20.22 11.37
C ILE A 75 2.96 -20.02 10.26
N GLY A 76 1.71 -20.41 10.51
CA GLY A 76 0.61 -20.16 9.60
C GLY A 76 0.11 -18.70 9.69
N ARG A 77 -0.63 -18.27 8.66
CA ARG A 77 -1.21 -16.91 8.62
C ARG A 77 -2.06 -16.60 9.86
N ASP A 78 -2.92 -17.51 10.26
CA ASP A 78 -3.88 -17.27 11.34
C ASP A 78 -3.17 -17.24 12.71
N ALA A 79 -2.17 -18.12 12.94
CA ALA A 79 -1.32 -18.05 14.11
C ALA A 79 -0.51 -16.74 14.19
N LEU A 80 -0.03 -16.21 13.06
CA LEU A 80 0.56 -14.85 13.04
C LEU A 80 -0.44 -13.78 13.48
N PHE A 81 -1.72 -13.88 13.06
CA PHE A 81 -2.74 -12.92 13.48
C PHE A 81 -2.99 -12.99 14.98
N ASP A 82 -3.02 -14.19 15.58
CA ASP A 82 -3.17 -14.38 17.01
C ASP A 82 -1.98 -13.80 17.77
N LEU A 83 -0.76 -14.04 17.28
CA LEU A 83 0.47 -13.45 17.85
C LEU A 83 0.45 -11.92 17.78
N LEU A 84 0.04 -11.34 16.64
CA LEU A 84 -0.10 -9.88 16.49
C LEU A 84 -1.18 -9.31 17.41
N ALA A 85 -2.30 -10.04 17.62
CA ALA A 85 -3.36 -9.65 18.52
C ALA A 85 -2.88 -9.64 19.98
N ALA A 86 -2.20 -10.72 20.42
CA ALA A 86 -1.67 -10.86 21.77
C ALA A 86 -0.65 -9.75 22.11
N ASN A 87 0.11 -9.26 21.11
CA ASN A 87 1.09 -8.20 21.27
C ASN A 87 0.55 -6.78 20.94
N GLY A 88 -0.75 -6.61 20.73
CA GLY A 88 -1.35 -5.31 20.41
C GLY A 88 -0.89 -4.71 19.05
N LEU A 89 -0.38 -5.54 18.15
CA LEU A 89 0.17 -5.16 16.86
C LEU A 89 -0.85 -5.20 15.70
N LEU A 90 -2.13 -5.48 15.96
CA LEU A 90 -3.17 -5.41 14.94
C LEU A 90 -3.53 -3.96 14.57
N VAL A 91 -3.66 -3.71 13.26
CA VAL A 91 -4.06 -2.39 12.75
C VAL A 91 -5.56 -2.19 12.93
N ARG A 92 -5.94 -1.10 13.61
CA ARG A 92 -7.35 -0.71 13.80
C ARG A 92 -7.89 0.00 12.56
N LYS A 93 -9.16 -0.29 12.21
CA LYS A 93 -9.88 0.38 11.12
C LYS A 93 -10.09 1.86 11.46
N ARG A 94 -9.62 2.79 10.60
CA ARG A 94 -9.87 4.23 10.76
C ARG A 94 -11.26 4.60 10.21
N ARG A 95 -11.91 5.62 10.80
CA ARG A 95 -13.13 6.24 10.26
C ARG A 95 -12.75 7.12 9.07
N ARG A 96 -13.49 7.04 7.96
CA ARG A 96 -13.28 7.90 6.79
C ARG A 96 -13.75 9.32 7.08
N LYS A 97 -12.96 10.33 6.67
CA LYS A 97 -13.39 11.72 6.52
C LYS A 97 -13.65 11.98 5.05
N ILE A 98 -14.77 12.62 4.73
CA ILE A 98 -15.17 12.96 3.36
C ILE A 98 -14.74 14.40 3.09
N PHE A 99 -14.04 14.64 1.96
CA PHE A 99 -13.76 15.97 1.42
C PHE A 99 -14.30 16.03 -0.02
N THR A 100 -14.87 17.18 -0.41
CA THR A 100 -15.43 17.40 -1.73
C THR A 100 -14.61 18.42 -2.51
N THR A 101 -14.37 18.16 -3.79
CA THR A 101 -13.65 19.03 -4.73
C THR A 101 -14.62 20.03 -5.38
N ASN A 102 -14.14 21.26 -5.68
CA ASN A 102 -14.91 22.26 -6.42
C ASN A 102 -14.58 22.17 -7.92
N SER A 103 -15.53 21.66 -8.74
CA SER A 103 -15.36 21.43 -10.18
C SER A 103 -16.08 22.46 -11.07
N LYS A 104 -16.58 23.57 -10.50
CA LYS A 104 -17.31 24.62 -11.25
C LYS A 104 -16.35 25.71 -11.74
N HIS A 105 -15.82 25.56 -12.96
CA HIS A 105 -14.99 26.55 -13.65
C HIS A 105 -15.20 26.51 -15.16
N TRP A 106 -14.73 27.54 -15.90
CA TRP A 106 -14.96 27.78 -17.32
C TRP A 106 -13.98 27.11 -18.29
N PHE A 107 -12.88 26.50 -17.80
CA PHE A 107 -11.91 25.82 -18.64
C PHE A 107 -12.50 24.65 -19.43
N LYS A 108 -11.87 24.34 -20.57
CA LYS A 108 -12.25 23.22 -21.44
C LYS A 108 -12.14 21.90 -20.67
N LYS A 109 -13.21 21.11 -20.69
CA LYS A 109 -13.30 19.78 -20.11
C LYS A 109 -13.14 18.72 -21.20
N TYR A 110 -12.47 17.64 -20.86
CA TYR A 110 -12.23 16.53 -21.78
C TYR A 110 -13.18 15.37 -21.47
N PRO A 111 -13.50 14.50 -22.47
CA PRO A 111 -14.40 13.37 -22.27
C PRO A 111 -13.76 12.30 -21.35
N ASN A 112 -14.61 11.46 -20.78
CA ASN A 112 -14.16 10.29 -20.04
C ASN A 112 -13.88 9.13 -21.01
N LEU A 113 -12.61 8.85 -21.28
CA LEU A 113 -12.17 7.81 -22.21
C LEU A 113 -12.08 6.42 -21.56
N ILE A 114 -12.21 6.33 -20.22
CA ILE A 114 -11.97 5.09 -19.49
C ILE A 114 -13.23 4.42 -18.94
N LYS A 115 -14.43 4.88 -19.31
CA LYS A 115 -15.70 4.28 -18.85
C LYS A 115 -15.82 2.78 -19.12
N THR A 116 -15.39 2.35 -20.29
CA THR A 116 -15.49 0.96 -20.76
C THR A 116 -14.13 0.37 -21.13
N TRP A 117 -13.07 1.15 -20.98
CA TRP A 117 -11.72 0.78 -21.35
C TRP A 117 -10.83 0.57 -20.11
N TYR A 118 -9.96 -0.42 -20.17
CA TYR A 118 -9.06 -0.77 -19.07
C TYR A 118 -7.65 -1.05 -19.59
N PRO A 119 -6.59 -0.62 -18.88
CA PRO A 119 -5.22 -0.88 -19.29
C PRO A 119 -4.90 -2.39 -19.24
N GLN A 120 -4.20 -2.89 -20.25
CA GLN A 120 -3.75 -4.27 -20.35
C GLN A 120 -2.28 -4.43 -19.94
N GLY A 121 -1.58 -3.31 -19.70
CA GLY A 121 -0.18 -3.26 -19.30
C GLY A 121 0.18 -1.91 -18.67
N PRO A 122 1.40 -1.80 -18.14
CA PRO A 122 1.92 -0.54 -17.60
C PRO A 122 1.95 0.56 -18.66
N GLU A 123 1.85 1.80 -18.19
CA GLU A 123 1.93 3.05 -18.97
C GLU A 123 0.91 3.17 -20.12
N GLN A 124 -0.24 2.53 -19.97
CA GLN A 124 -1.40 2.74 -20.82
C GLN A 124 -2.41 3.69 -20.21
N LEU A 125 -2.45 3.78 -18.88
CA LEU A 125 -3.33 4.68 -18.14
C LEU A 125 -2.60 5.23 -16.92
N TRP A 126 -2.42 6.53 -16.88
CA TRP A 126 -2.06 7.25 -15.65
C TRP A 126 -3.29 7.89 -15.04
N VAL A 127 -3.41 7.79 -13.72
CA VAL A 127 -4.46 8.45 -12.95
C VAL A 127 -3.83 9.48 -12.03
N ALA A 128 -4.41 10.67 -11.98
CA ALA A 128 -3.91 11.77 -11.18
C ALA A 128 -4.98 12.29 -10.22
N ASP A 129 -4.55 12.69 -9.03
CA ASP A 129 -5.41 13.31 -8.03
C ASP A 129 -4.57 14.13 -7.04
N ILE A 130 -5.21 15.12 -6.39
CA ILE A 130 -4.60 15.97 -5.38
C ILE A 130 -5.23 15.66 -4.03
N THR A 131 -4.41 15.51 -2.99
CA THR A 131 -4.89 15.31 -1.62
C THR A 131 -4.25 16.29 -0.64
N TYR A 132 -4.97 16.58 0.43
CA TYR A 132 -4.51 17.45 1.51
C TYR A 132 -3.68 16.67 2.52
N VAL A 133 -2.51 17.19 2.87
CA VAL A 133 -1.62 16.65 3.89
C VAL A 133 -1.53 17.65 5.05
N PRO A 134 -1.99 17.32 6.26
CA PRO A 134 -1.93 18.23 7.39
C PRO A 134 -0.49 18.42 7.88
N THR A 135 -0.13 19.63 8.22
CA THR A 135 1.09 19.98 8.96
C THR A 135 0.71 20.60 10.31
N ALA A 136 1.71 21.05 11.08
CA ALA A 136 1.48 21.66 12.37
C ALA A 136 0.58 22.92 12.26
N ASP A 137 0.79 23.75 11.23
CA ASP A 137 0.19 25.07 11.12
C ASP A 137 -0.79 25.22 9.94
N ARG A 138 -0.69 24.36 8.94
CA ARG A 138 -1.43 24.49 7.68
C ARG A 138 -1.65 23.14 6.98
N PHE A 139 -2.24 23.18 5.79
CA PHE A 139 -2.30 22.03 4.88
C PHE A 139 -1.28 22.22 3.75
N LEU A 140 -0.66 21.12 3.35
CA LEU A 140 0.06 21.01 2.09
C LEU A 140 -0.81 20.24 1.09
N TYR A 141 -0.53 20.42 -0.18
CA TYR A 141 -1.25 19.82 -1.30
C TYR A 141 -0.32 18.83 -2.00
N LEU A 142 -0.67 17.55 -1.93
CA LEU A 142 0.09 16.47 -2.55
C LEU A 142 -0.58 16.09 -3.86
N SER A 143 0.13 16.30 -4.97
CA SER A 143 -0.24 15.82 -6.30
C SER A 143 0.46 14.50 -6.58
N LEU A 144 -0.28 13.45 -6.92
CA LEU A 144 0.24 12.14 -7.31
C LEU A 144 -0.21 11.78 -8.71
N ILE A 145 0.69 11.18 -9.48
CA ILE A 145 0.41 10.53 -10.76
C ILE A 145 0.80 9.06 -10.61
N THR A 146 -0.16 8.19 -10.85
CA THR A 146 -0.03 6.74 -10.61
C THR A 146 -0.36 5.97 -11.88
N ASP A 147 0.45 4.99 -12.21
CA ASP A 147 0.13 4.01 -13.25
C ASP A 147 -1.02 3.10 -12.77
N ALA A 148 -2.12 3.11 -13.49
CA ALA A 148 -3.33 2.42 -13.07
C ALA A 148 -3.22 0.89 -13.15
N TYR A 149 -2.30 0.36 -13.96
CA TYR A 149 -2.09 -1.07 -14.10
C TYR A 149 -1.23 -1.64 -12.97
N SER A 150 -0.06 -1.06 -12.75
CA SER A 150 0.91 -1.53 -11.76
C SER A 150 0.72 -0.93 -10.37
N HIS A 151 -0.05 0.16 -10.27
CA HIS A 151 -0.15 1.02 -9.08
C HIS A 151 1.17 1.73 -8.71
N ARG A 152 2.17 1.76 -9.59
CA ARG A 152 3.41 2.50 -9.39
C ARG A 152 3.14 4.01 -9.40
N ILE A 153 3.65 4.72 -8.41
CA ILE A 153 3.66 6.18 -8.43
C ILE A 153 4.76 6.60 -9.39
N MET A 154 4.35 7.28 -10.47
CA MET A 154 5.22 7.74 -11.55
C MET A 154 5.75 9.13 -11.29
N GLY A 155 4.95 9.99 -10.67
CA GLY A 155 5.34 11.36 -10.35
C GLY A 155 4.57 11.89 -9.15
N TYR A 156 5.21 12.78 -8.42
CA TYR A 156 4.63 13.42 -7.24
C TYR A 156 5.21 14.81 -7.01
N HIS A 157 4.43 15.65 -6.37
CA HIS A 157 4.88 16.94 -5.87
C HIS A 157 4.03 17.37 -4.68
N ILE A 158 4.66 18.01 -3.68
CA ILE A 158 3.95 18.56 -2.53
C ILE A 158 4.21 20.06 -2.43
N ALA A 159 3.16 20.86 -2.23
CA ALA A 159 3.22 22.32 -2.27
C ALA A 159 2.36 22.98 -1.19
N GLU A 160 2.59 24.26 -0.95
CA GLU A 160 1.82 25.06 0.03
C GLU A 160 0.53 25.63 -0.54
N ASN A 161 0.35 25.59 -1.87
CA ASN A 161 -0.83 26.11 -2.55
C ASN A 161 -1.29 25.16 -3.68
N LEU A 162 -2.45 25.45 -4.26
CA LEU A 162 -3.09 24.66 -5.33
C LEU A 162 -2.80 25.21 -6.73
N GLU A 163 -1.67 25.87 -6.96
CA GLU A 163 -1.33 26.36 -8.29
C GLU A 163 -1.01 25.23 -9.28
N ALA A 164 -1.38 25.44 -10.54
CA ALA A 164 -1.19 24.44 -11.59
C ALA A 164 0.28 24.08 -11.86
N VAL A 165 1.21 24.99 -11.54
CA VAL A 165 2.65 24.72 -11.66
C VAL A 165 3.09 23.51 -10.84
N HIS A 166 2.48 23.27 -9.70
CA HIS A 166 2.84 22.15 -8.81
C HIS A 166 2.37 20.80 -9.36
N THR A 167 1.17 20.72 -9.94
CA THR A 167 0.72 19.51 -10.64
C THR A 167 1.56 19.26 -11.89
N THR A 168 1.99 20.33 -12.57
CA THR A 168 2.90 20.25 -13.73
C THR A 168 4.28 19.69 -13.33
N GLN A 169 4.79 19.98 -12.13
CA GLN A 169 6.03 19.35 -11.63
C GLN A 169 5.87 17.84 -11.42
N ALA A 170 4.74 17.41 -10.85
CA ALA A 170 4.45 15.97 -10.73
C ALA A 170 4.38 15.30 -12.12
N LEU A 171 3.78 15.95 -13.12
CA LEU A 171 3.71 15.44 -14.48
C LEU A 171 5.09 15.36 -15.14
N LYS A 172 5.93 16.37 -14.99
CA LYS A 172 7.31 16.35 -15.49
C LYS A 172 8.11 15.20 -14.90
N MET A 173 7.98 14.96 -13.60
CA MET A 173 8.61 13.80 -12.95
C MET A 173 8.08 12.48 -13.52
N ALA A 174 6.78 12.33 -13.72
CA ALA A 174 6.19 11.13 -14.30
C ALA A 174 6.71 10.86 -15.72
N LEU A 175 6.85 11.92 -16.53
CA LEU A 175 7.40 11.84 -17.88
C LEU A 175 8.87 11.40 -17.90
N MET A 176 9.68 11.86 -16.95
CA MET A 176 11.07 11.40 -16.81
C MET A 176 11.17 9.91 -16.46
N HIS A 177 10.19 9.38 -15.73
CA HIS A 177 10.14 7.97 -15.36
C HIS A 177 9.42 7.09 -16.39
N ARG A 178 8.88 7.67 -17.45
CA ARG A 178 8.20 6.93 -18.52
C ARG A 178 9.20 6.08 -19.28
N SER A 179 8.94 4.78 -19.36
CA SER A 179 9.86 3.81 -19.98
C SER A 179 9.25 3.08 -21.17
N HIS A 180 7.93 3.14 -21.36
CA HIS A 180 7.23 2.44 -22.41
C HIS A 180 6.65 3.39 -23.46
N ALA A 181 6.87 3.08 -24.74
CA ALA A 181 6.37 3.87 -25.88
C ALA A 181 4.92 3.49 -26.29
N SER A 182 4.08 3.07 -25.35
CA SER A 182 2.65 2.77 -25.61
C SER A 182 1.82 4.05 -25.70
N SER A 183 0.66 3.98 -26.34
CA SER A 183 -0.34 5.03 -26.23
C SER A 183 -0.76 5.16 -24.76
N LEU A 184 -0.74 6.37 -24.23
CA LEU A 184 -0.98 6.65 -22.82
C LEU A 184 -2.18 7.59 -22.71
N ILE A 185 -3.13 7.23 -21.86
CA ILE A 185 -4.23 8.07 -21.40
C ILE A 185 -3.86 8.62 -20.03
N HIS A 186 -4.01 9.93 -19.86
CA HIS A 186 -3.95 10.59 -18.56
C HIS A 186 -5.37 10.92 -18.10
N HIS A 187 -5.79 10.36 -16.95
CA HIS A 187 -7.11 10.57 -16.38
C HIS A 187 -7.03 11.30 -15.04
N SER A 188 -7.85 12.34 -14.89
CA SER A 188 -7.95 13.15 -13.67
C SER A 188 -9.39 13.56 -13.39
N ASP A 189 -9.63 14.18 -12.23
CA ASP A 189 -10.82 14.96 -12.03
C ASP A 189 -10.81 16.24 -12.90
N ARG A 190 -11.88 17.05 -12.80
CA ARG A 190 -12.01 18.34 -13.52
C ARG A 190 -11.45 19.50 -12.70
N GLY A 191 -10.43 19.29 -11.89
CA GLY A 191 -9.77 20.35 -11.14
C GLY A 191 -9.11 21.39 -12.06
N LEU A 192 -9.11 22.66 -11.63
CA LEU A 192 -8.49 23.78 -12.35
C LEU A 192 -7.06 23.48 -12.79
N GLN A 193 -6.31 22.77 -11.97
CA GLN A 193 -4.91 22.45 -12.17
C GLN A 193 -4.70 21.58 -13.42
N TYR A 194 -5.57 20.56 -13.60
CA TYR A 194 -5.51 19.63 -14.72
C TYR A 194 -6.06 20.23 -16.03
N CYS A 195 -6.88 21.29 -15.92
CA CYS A 195 -7.43 22.03 -17.05
C CYS A 195 -6.56 23.22 -17.48
N SER A 196 -5.48 23.53 -16.76
CA SER A 196 -4.57 24.64 -17.05
C SER A 196 -3.88 24.46 -18.42
N THR A 197 -3.61 25.57 -19.10
CA THR A 197 -2.99 25.56 -20.43
C THR A 197 -1.65 24.84 -20.42
N ASP A 198 -0.80 25.10 -19.45
CA ASP A 198 0.55 24.52 -19.33
C ASP A 198 0.49 23.00 -19.12
N TYR A 199 -0.42 22.54 -18.25
CA TYR A 199 -0.61 21.11 -17.99
C TYR A 199 -1.10 20.36 -19.22
N VAL A 200 -2.13 20.92 -19.88
CA VAL A 200 -2.72 20.37 -21.12
C VAL A 200 -1.72 20.36 -22.27
N ASN A 201 -0.94 21.43 -22.44
CA ASN A 201 0.09 21.50 -23.48
C ASN A 201 1.17 20.45 -23.25
N LEU A 202 1.65 20.31 -22.03
CA LEU A 202 2.67 19.29 -21.68
C LEU A 202 2.17 17.86 -21.99
N LEU A 203 0.90 17.54 -21.74
CA LEU A 203 0.33 16.25 -22.12
C LEU A 203 0.31 16.05 -23.64
N LYS A 204 -0.14 17.07 -24.40
CA LYS A 204 -0.23 17.04 -25.86
C LYS A 204 1.16 16.92 -26.51
N GLU A 205 2.13 17.68 -26.04
CA GLU A 205 3.52 17.64 -26.52
C GLU A 205 4.15 16.24 -26.37
N ASN A 206 3.68 15.48 -25.38
CA ASN A 206 4.12 14.11 -25.13
C ASN A 206 3.19 13.04 -25.74
N ASN A 207 2.26 13.44 -26.61
CA ASN A 207 1.28 12.56 -27.26
C ASN A 207 0.47 11.72 -26.26
N ILE A 208 0.04 12.34 -25.14
CA ILE A 208 -0.79 11.72 -24.11
C ILE A 208 -2.23 12.15 -24.29
N GLU A 209 -3.15 11.19 -24.38
CA GLU A 209 -4.58 11.45 -24.46
C GLU A 209 -5.13 11.92 -23.12
N ILE A 210 -6.02 12.90 -23.15
CA ILE A 210 -6.58 13.53 -21.95
C ILE A 210 -7.97 12.99 -21.69
N SER A 211 -8.18 12.45 -20.52
CA SER A 211 -9.46 11.95 -20.01
C SER A 211 -9.80 12.60 -18.68
N MET A 212 -11.08 12.92 -18.46
CA MET A 212 -11.54 13.52 -17.20
C MET A 212 -12.82 12.88 -16.71
N THR A 213 -13.04 12.86 -15.40
CA THR A 213 -14.31 12.46 -14.78
C THR A 213 -15.48 13.28 -15.34
N GLU A 214 -16.68 12.73 -15.45
CA GLU A 214 -17.83 13.47 -16.01
C GLU A 214 -18.59 14.26 -14.96
N ASN A 215 -18.88 13.64 -13.82
CA ASN A 215 -19.77 14.19 -12.81
C ASN A 215 -19.09 14.51 -11.47
N GLY A 216 -17.77 14.40 -11.38
CA GLY A 216 -17.06 14.51 -10.11
C GLY A 216 -17.37 13.35 -9.15
N ASP A 217 -17.87 12.22 -9.68
CA ASP A 217 -18.11 11.02 -8.88
C ASP A 217 -16.77 10.40 -8.48
N PRO A 218 -16.53 10.21 -7.17
CA PRO A 218 -15.35 9.51 -6.68
C PRO A 218 -15.13 8.12 -7.33
N LEU A 219 -16.20 7.48 -7.77
CA LEU A 219 -16.13 6.18 -8.44
C LEU A 219 -15.49 6.25 -9.85
N GLU A 220 -15.31 7.44 -10.40
CA GLU A 220 -14.68 7.62 -11.71
C GLU A 220 -13.15 7.67 -11.65
N ASN A 221 -12.54 7.91 -10.45
CA ASN A 221 -11.08 7.89 -10.25
C ASN A 221 -10.65 7.09 -8.98
N PRO A 222 -11.15 5.87 -8.78
CA PRO A 222 -11.00 5.15 -7.51
C PRO A 222 -9.57 4.69 -7.22
N ILE A 223 -8.71 4.57 -8.25
CA ILE A 223 -7.31 4.17 -8.07
C ILE A 223 -6.52 5.31 -7.48
N ALA A 224 -6.60 6.50 -8.07
CA ALA A 224 -5.89 7.67 -7.58
C ALA A 224 -6.28 7.98 -6.14
N GLU A 225 -7.58 7.99 -5.82
CA GLU A 225 -8.08 8.16 -4.45
C GLU A 225 -7.54 7.08 -3.48
N ARG A 226 -7.50 5.82 -3.95
CA ARG A 226 -6.98 4.72 -3.14
C ARG A 226 -5.50 4.89 -2.83
N ILE A 227 -4.68 5.29 -3.81
CA ILE A 227 -3.24 5.47 -3.64
C ILE A 227 -2.97 6.69 -2.77
N ASN A 228 -3.65 7.82 -3.02
CA ASN A 228 -3.60 8.99 -2.15
C ASN A 228 -3.94 8.63 -0.69
N GLY A 229 -4.99 7.84 -0.49
CA GLY A 229 -5.38 7.36 0.83
C GLY A 229 -4.31 6.47 1.49
N ILE A 230 -3.58 5.67 0.72
CA ILE A 230 -2.47 4.85 1.23
C ILE A 230 -1.31 5.74 1.66
N ILE A 231 -0.82 6.61 0.75
CA ILE A 231 0.32 7.49 1.04
C ILE A 231 0.03 8.37 2.26
N LYS A 232 -1.14 8.98 2.31
CA LYS A 232 -1.55 9.83 3.42
C LYS A 232 -1.71 9.03 4.73
N ASN A 233 -2.61 8.05 4.73
CA ASN A 233 -3.08 7.44 5.98
C ASN A 233 -2.14 6.34 6.49
N GLU A 234 -1.42 5.62 5.61
CA GLU A 234 -0.51 4.57 6.04
C GLU A 234 0.89 5.10 6.36
N TYR A 235 1.26 6.29 5.82
CA TYR A 235 2.59 6.86 5.99
C TYR A 235 2.56 8.29 6.56
N LEU A 236 2.14 9.30 5.79
CA LEU A 236 2.34 10.71 6.15
C LEU A 236 1.68 11.11 7.47
N ASP A 237 0.48 10.60 7.76
CA ASP A 237 -0.27 10.87 9.01
C ASP A 237 0.45 10.38 10.30
N HIS A 238 1.53 9.61 10.17
CA HIS A 238 2.34 9.12 11.29
C HIS A 238 3.53 10.02 11.63
N TYR A 239 3.74 11.07 10.83
CA TYR A 239 4.83 12.02 11.02
C TYR A 239 4.29 13.42 11.29
N LYS A 240 4.94 14.15 12.20
CA LYS A 240 4.64 15.56 12.45
C LYS A 240 5.42 16.43 11.47
N LEU A 241 4.79 16.74 10.35
CA LEU A 241 5.39 17.58 9.32
C LEU A 241 5.39 19.04 9.75
N LYS A 242 6.53 19.71 9.64
CA LYS A 242 6.70 21.11 10.01
C LYS A 242 6.60 22.07 8.81
N ASN A 243 7.14 21.66 7.66
CA ASN A 243 7.21 22.50 6.46
C ASN A 243 7.22 21.65 5.18
N GLN A 244 7.18 22.32 4.03
CA GLN A 244 7.17 21.69 2.72
C GLN A 244 8.45 20.89 2.44
N THR A 245 9.63 21.40 2.82
CA THR A 245 10.92 20.71 2.55
C THR A 245 10.96 19.37 3.26
N GLN A 246 10.66 19.33 4.55
CA GLN A 246 10.59 18.08 5.32
C GLN A 246 9.54 17.12 4.76
N ALA A 247 8.39 17.66 4.31
CA ALA A 247 7.33 16.85 3.71
C ALA A 247 7.79 16.24 2.39
N MET A 248 8.57 16.95 1.56
CA MET A 248 9.08 16.45 0.29
C MET A 248 10.14 15.36 0.49
N GLU A 249 11.08 15.55 1.42
CA GLU A 249 12.09 14.53 1.76
C GLU A 249 11.45 13.24 2.27
N LEU A 250 10.49 13.37 3.20
CA LEU A 250 9.74 12.23 3.69
C LEU A 250 8.95 11.54 2.57
N LEU A 251 8.28 12.33 1.72
CA LEU A 251 7.48 11.82 0.60
C LEU A 251 8.32 11.01 -0.38
N SER A 252 9.52 11.47 -0.71
CA SER A 252 10.46 10.72 -1.57
C SER A 252 10.73 9.33 -1.00
N SER A 253 11.13 9.25 0.26
CA SER A 253 11.37 7.99 0.97
C SER A 253 10.11 7.10 1.06
N VAL A 254 8.94 7.71 1.25
CA VAL A 254 7.65 7.01 1.32
C VAL A 254 7.27 6.43 -0.05
N VAL A 255 7.46 7.18 -1.13
CA VAL A 255 7.17 6.72 -2.49
C VAL A 255 8.09 5.55 -2.86
N ASP A 256 9.37 5.60 -2.50
CA ASP A 256 10.29 4.49 -2.72
C ASP A 256 9.83 3.23 -1.98
N ARG A 257 9.52 3.34 -0.68
CA ARG A 257 8.98 2.20 0.10
C ARG A 257 7.68 1.68 -0.49
N TYR A 258 6.80 2.58 -0.94
CA TYR A 258 5.54 2.22 -1.57
C TYR A 258 5.76 1.46 -2.89
N ASN A 259 6.60 1.96 -3.76
CA ASN A 259 6.87 1.37 -5.07
C ASN A 259 7.63 0.04 -4.98
N TYR A 260 8.69 -0.02 -4.15
CA TYR A 260 9.64 -1.14 -4.15
C TYR A 260 9.36 -2.20 -3.06
N GLN A 261 8.69 -1.84 -1.96
CA GLN A 261 8.61 -2.73 -0.80
C GLN A 261 7.19 -3.11 -0.41
N ARG A 262 6.18 -2.27 -0.75
CA ARG A 262 4.83 -2.49 -0.26
C ARG A 262 4.02 -3.42 -1.16
N PRO A 263 3.55 -4.61 -0.65
CA PRO A 263 2.69 -5.50 -1.42
C PRO A 263 1.27 -4.93 -1.60
N HIS A 264 0.66 -5.18 -2.75
CA HIS A 264 -0.70 -4.78 -3.06
C HIS A 264 -1.60 -5.96 -3.41
N TYR A 265 -2.80 -6.00 -2.82
CA TYR A 265 -3.78 -7.05 -3.11
C TYR A 265 -4.25 -7.09 -4.55
N SER A 266 -4.48 -5.89 -5.12
CA SER A 266 -5.00 -5.74 -6.48
C SER A 266 -4.02 -6.19 -7.55
N ILE A 267 -2.76 -6.39 -7.20
CA ILE A 267 -1.69 -6.87 -8.06
C ILE A 267 -1.02 -8.13 -7.48
N ASN A 268 -1.82 -9.05 -6.93
CA ASN A 268 -1.41 -10.36 -6.44
C ASN A 268 -0.32 -10.32 -5.34
N LEU A 269 -0.39 -9.36 -4.43
CA LEU A 269 0.61 -9.12 -3.36
C LEU A 269 2.02 -8.84 -3.89
N GLN A 270 2.18 -8.49 -5.16
CA GLN A 270 3.44 -7.99 -5.69
C GLN A 270 3.64 -6.52 -5.32
N THR A 271 4.86 -6.02 -5.49
CA THR A 271 5.16 -4.59 -5.38
C THR A 271 4.83 -3.88 -6.69
N PRO A 272 4.45 -2.58 -6.65
CA PRO A 272 4.18 -1.79 -7.84
C PRO A 272 5.31 -1.82 -8.86
N GLU A 273 6.55 -1.65 -8.42
CA GLU A 273 7.73 -1.65 -9.27
C GLU A 273 7.92 -2.99 -9.99
N LEU A 274 7.82 -4.10 -9.26
CA LEU A 274 7.98 -5.44 -9.85
C LEU A 274 6.98 -5.70 -10.98
N VAL A 275 5.70 -5.30 -10.76
CA VAL A 275 4.66 -5.42 -11.78
C VAL A 275 4.91 -4.49 -12.95
N HIS A 276 5.36 -3.25 -12.70
CA HIS A 276 5.59 -2.24 -13.72
C HIS A 276 6.72 -2.64 -14.68
N VAL A 277 7.89 -2.98 -14.13
CA VAL A 277 9.08 -3.29 -14.92
C VAL A 277 8.92 -4.61 -15.68
N ASN A 278 8.44 -5.65 -15.01
CA ASN A 278 8.33 -6.98 -15.62
C ASN A 278 7.01 -7.21 -16.37
N LYS A 279 6.13 -6.20 -16.46
CA LYS A 279 4.82 -6.30 -17.12
C LYS A 279 4.02 -7.52 -16.66
N LEU A 280 4.08 -7.85 -15.37
CA LEU A 280 3.46 -9.04 -14.84
C LEU A 280 1.95 -9.00 -15.06
N ARG A 281 1.37 -10.13 -15.46
CA ARG A 281 -0.08 -10.26 -15.54
C ARG A 281 -0.69 -10.17 -14.14
N VAL A 282 -1.63 -9.26 -13.97
CA VAL A 282 -2.38 -9.10 -12.73
C VAL A 282 -3.83 -9.49 -12.97
N ASN A 283 -4.39 -10.29 -12.06
CA ASN A 283 -5.81 -10.64 -12.12
C ASN A 283 -6.63 -9.41 -11.77
N LYS A 284 -7.22 -8.79 -12.80
CA LYS A 284 -8.02 -7.57 -12.61
C LYS A 284 -9.33 -7.94 -11.92
N ARG A 285 -9.57 -7.33 -10.77
CA ARG A 285 -10.85 -7.36 -10.06
C ARG A 285 -11.69 -6.11 -10.37
N TRP A 286 -11.78 -5.74 -11.64
CA TRP A 286 -12.51 -4.57 -12.09
C TRP A 286 -13.82 -4.99 -12.78
N GLY A 287 -14.91 -4.38 -12.34
CA GLY A 287 -16.23 -4.66 -12.88
C GLY A 287 -16.97 -5.77 -12.13
N LYS A 288 -18.26 -5.56 -11.90
CA LYS A 288 -19.14 -6.45 -11.12
C LYS A 288 -19.44 -7.80 -11.79
N ASN A 289 -18.97 -8.06 -13.01
CA ASN A 289 -19.32 -9.26 -13.76
C ASN A 289 -18.14 -9.77 -14.57
N GLN A 290 -17.18 -10.44 -13.95
CA GLN A 290 -16.37 -11.51 -14.54
C GLN A 290 -15.47 -12.09 -13.44
N ILE A 291 -15.99 -13.07 -12.72
CA ILE A 291 -15.19 -14.06 -12.00
C ILE A 291 -15.01 -15.20 -12.99
N PRO A 292 -13.86 -15.41 -13.63
CA PRO A 292 -13.54 -16.71 -14.18
C PRO A 292 -13.30 -17.63 -12.98
N ASN A 293 -14.05 -18.71 -12.89
CA ASN A 293 -13.78 -19.82 -12.00
C ASN A 293 -12.32 -20.26 -12.18
N ILE A 294 -11.46 -19.88 -11.28
CA ILE A 294 -10.15 -20.52 -11.12
C ILE A 294 -10.38 -21.68 -10.17
N VAL A 295 -10.76 -22.81 -10.76
CA VAL A 295 -10.60 -24.13 -10.17
C VAL A 295 -9.10 -24.34 -9.92
N ASN A 296 -8.79 -24.61 -8.67
CA ASN A 296 -7.60 -25.26 -8.13
C ASN A 296 -6.49 -25.65 -9.14
N GLN A 297 -5.39 -24.90 -9.14
CA GLN A 297 -4.08 -25.38 -9.58
C GLN A 297 -3.09 -25.23 -8.42
N TYR A 298 -3.35 -25.95 -7.34
CA TYR A 298 -2.38 -26.37 -6.35
C TYR A 298 -2.84 -27.72 -5.80
N GLN A 299 -2.70 -28.75 -6.62
CA GLN A 299 -2.48 -30.13 -6.26
C GLN A 299 -1.32 -30.57 -7.15
N ASP A 300 -0.12 -30.55 -6.54
CA ASP A 300 0.88 -31.64 -6.50
C ASP A 300 2.13 -31.06 -5.80
#